data_37be25f52f04136ff86cd2b90c3c7b07
#
_entry.id   37be25f52f04136ff86cd2b90c3c7b07
#
_cell.length_a   1.000
_cell.length_b   1.000
_cell.length_c   1.000
_cell.angle_alpha   90.00
_cell.angle_beta   90.00
_cell.angle_gamma   90.00
#
_symmetry.space_group_name_H-M   'P 1'
#
loop_
_entity.id
_entity.type
_entity.pdbx_description
1 polymer ?
#
loop_
_entity_poly.entity_id
_entity_poly.type
_entity_poly.pdbx_seq_one_letter_code
_entity_poly.pdbx_strand_id
1 'polypeptide(L)'
;GVINILITVTRVRKAIIRAIPASLQNAIGGGIGIFIAYIGFLNAGFINFGAGVPAMPTLNTPPLWLFLIGLLITVVLLLRGVKGAILIGIVVATLVGIPLGVTTQQNPISFSEAAAQLPQTFGVIFTQEGLGSLFSDSGKLPLILITIFAFSLTDTFDTIGTFIGTGRRSG
;
A
#
# COMPACT_ATOMS: atom_id res chain seq x y z
N GLY A 1 8.27 0.09 -13.42
CA GLY A 1 7.21 0.04 -14.44
C GLY A 1 7.56 -0.86 -15.63
N VAL A 2 8.52 -0.47 -16.50
CA VAL A 2 8.83 -1.18 -17.76
C VAL A 2 9.21 -2.65 -17.54
N ILE A 3 10.04 -2.93 -16.54
CA ILE A 3 10.43 -4.31 -16.20
C ILE A 3 9.21 -5.15 -15.80
N ASN A 4 8.29 -4.60 -15.02
CA ASN A 4 7.08 -5.30 -14.61
C ASN A 4 6.12 -5.55 -15.78
N ILE A 5 6.07 -4.62 -16.74
CA ILE A 5 5.33 -4.83 -18.00
C ILE A 5 5.95 -5.99 -18.78
N LEU A 6 7.27 -6.03 -18.94
CA LEU A 6 7.97 -7.12 -19.60
C LEU A 6 7.74 -8.47 -18.91
N ILE A 7 7.87 -8.54 -17.57
CA ILE A 7 7.59 -9.74 -16.77
C ILE A 7 6.15 -10.22 -16.97
N THR A 8 5.20 -9.30 -17.10
CA THR A 8 3.79 -9.64 -17.31
C THR A 8 3.52 -10.12 -18.72
N VAL A 9 4.03 -9.43 -19.74
CA VAL A 9 3.85 -9.78 -21.17
C VAL A 9 4.53 -11.12 -21.50
N THR A 10 5.73 -11.36 -20.96
CA THR A 10 6.48 -12.62 -21.16
C THR A 10 5.91 -13.79 -20.37
N ARG A 11 4.85 -13.60 -19.59
CA ARG A 11 4.21 -14.61 -18.72
C ARG A 11 5.16 -15.22 -17.67
N VAL A 12 6.29 -14.61 -17.41
CA VAL A 12 7.24 -15.02 -16.37
C VAL A 12 6.55 -15.02 -15.00
N ARG A 13 5.69 -14.06 -14.73
CA ARG A 13 4.87 -14.01 -13.51
C ARG A 13 4.07 -15.30 -13.30
N LYS A 14 3.47 -15.87 -14.35
CA LYS A 14 2.72 -17.13 -14.27
C LYS A 14 3.62 -18.33 -13.98
N ALA A 15 4.83 -18.33 -14.52
CA ALA A 15 5.82 -19.37 -14.25
C ALA A 15 6.30 -19.31 -12.80
N ILE A 16 6.56 -18.10 -12.26
CA ILE A 16 6.92 -17.89 -10.86
C ILE A 16 5.81 -18.42 -9.92
N ILE A 17 4.56 -18.03 -10.16
CA ILE A 17 3.43 -18.47 -9.33
C ILE A 17 3.31 -19.99 -9.30
N ARG A 18 3.50 -20.64 -10.44
CA ARG A 18 3.45 -22.12 -10.54
C ARG A 18 4.61 -22.82 -9.85
N ALA A 19 5.77 -22.18 -9.80
CA ALA A 19 6.95 -22.72 -9.13
C ALA A 19 6.87 -22.63 -7.61
N ILE A 20 6.02 -21.72 -7.07
CA ILE A 20 5.85 -21.53 -5.62
C ILE A 20 4.89 -22.58 -5.07
N PRO A 21 5.30 -23.40 -4.07
CA PRO A 21 4.41 -24.35 -3.41
C PRO A 21 3.19 -23.68 -2.78
N ALA A 22 2.05 -24.37 -2.72
CA ALA A 22 0.81 -23.83 -2.18
C ALA A 22 0.92 -23.36 -0.72
N SER A 23 1.73 -24.06 0.09
CA SER A 23 2.02 -23.65 1.47
C SER A 23 2.70 -22.28 1.54
N LEU A 24 3.68 -22.04 0.66
CA LEU A 24 4.40 -20.78 0.61
C LEU A 24 3.52 -19.64 0.05
N GLN A 25 2.66 -19.94 -0.93
CA GLN A 25 1.68 -18.97 -1.42
C GLN A 25 0.75 -18.49 -0.30
N ASN A 26 0.30 -19.39 0.58
CA ASN A 26 -0.53 -19.04 1.74
C ASN A 26 0.25 -18.18 2.75
N ALA A 27 1.52 -18.54 2.99
CA ALA A 27 2.37 -17.79 3.90
C ALA A 27 2.64 -16.37 3.40
N ILE A 28 2.86 -16.19 2.09
CA ILE A 28 3.02 -14.85 1.47
C ILE A 28 1.76 -14.02 1.67
N GLY A 29 0.57 -14.57 1.37
CA GLY A 29 -0.70 -13.87 1.56
C GLY A 29 -0.95 -13.48 3.02
N GLY A 30 -0.66 -14.39 3.97
CA GLY A 30 -0.75 -14.11 5.40
C GLY A 30 0.25 -13.05 5.86
N GLY A 31 1.49 -13.12 5.38
CA GLY A 31 2.54 -12.16 5.68
C GLY A 31 2.20 -10.74 5.21
N ILE A 32 1.66 -10.61 3.99
CA ILE A 32 1.19 -9.32 3.47
C ILE A 32 0.04 -8.78 4.32
N GLY A 33 -0.89 -9.62 4.74
CA GLY A 33 -2.00 -9.23 5.62
C GLY A 33 -1.50 -8.66 6.96
N ILE A 34 -0.53 -9.33 7.58
CA ILE A 34 0.11 -8.88 8.83
C ILE A 34 0.88 -7.57 8.61
N PHE A 35 1.59 -7.45 7.48
CA PHE A 35 2.33 -6.24 7.14
C PHE A 35 1.40 -5.03 6.94
N ILE A 36 0.28 -5.20 6.24
CA ILE A 36 -0.74 -4.15 6.07
C ILE A 36 -1.35 -3.76 7.42
N ALA A 37 -1.66 -4.75 8.28
CA ALA A 37 -2.15 -4.49 9.63
C ALA A 37 -1.13 -3.70 10.46
N TYR A 38 0.14 -4.06 10.39
CA TYR A 38 1.23 -3.33 11.05
C TYR A 38 1.31 -1.86 10.60
N ILE A 39 1.23 -1.60 9.29
CA ILE A 39 1.19 -0.23 8.76
C ILE A 39 -0.06 0.51 9.28
N GLY A 40 -1.20 -0.16 9.35
CA GLY A 40 -2.42 0.40 9.92
C GLY A 40 -2.23 0.82 11.38
N PHE A 41 -1.60 -0.01 12.20
CA PHE A 41 -1.27 0.30 13.60
C PHE A 41 -0.27 1.46 13.73
N LEU A 42 0.73 1.54 12.84
CA LEU A 42 1.67 2.66 12.78
C LEU A 42 0.95 3.98 12.47
N ASN A 43 0.12 3.99 11.41
CA ASN A 43 -0.61 5.19 10.99
C ASN A 43 -1.64 5.65 12.02
N ALA A 44 -2.24 4.71 12.76
CA ALA A 44 -3.14 5.02 13.87
C ALA A 44 -2.42 5.56 15.11
N GLY A 45 -1.07 5.55 15.12
CA GLY A 45 -0.28 5.94 16.27
C GLY A 45 -0.29 4.91 17.41
N PHE A 46 -0.74 3.67 17.14
CA PHE A 46 -0.72 2.58 18.13
C PHE A 46 0.69 2.08 18.43
N ILE A 47 1.58 2.20 17.45
CA ILE A 47 3.00 1.91 17.60
C ILE A 47 3.75 3.19 17.25
N ASN A 48 4.56 3.70 18.15
CA ASN A 48 5.38 4.89 17.94
C ASN A 48 6.86 4.56 18.16
N PHE A 49 7.71 5.03 17.27
CA PHE A 49 9.16 4.84 17.33
C PHE A 49 9.86 6.13 17.81
N GLY A 50 9.45 6.67 18.96
CA GLY A 50 9.97 7.96 19.45
C GLY A 50 11.46 7.97 19.82
N ALA A 51 12.04 6.82 20.19
CA ALA A 51 13.45 6.71 20.60
C ALA A 51 14.16 5.52 19.93
N GLY A 52 13.71 5.12 18.71
CA GLY A 52 14.26 3.94 18.02
C GLY A 52 13.74 2.61 18.57
N VAL A 53 12.94 2.62 19.61
CA VAL A 53 12.29 1.44 20.20
C VAL A 53 10.78 1.60 20.08
N PRO A 54 10.03 0.52 19.75
CA PRO A 54 8.58 0.57 19.72
C PRO A 54 8.05 0.90 21.14
N ALA A 55 7.36 2.02 21.26
CA ALA A 55 6.71 2.43 22.49
C ALA A 55 5.20 2.39 22.34
N MET A 56 4.48 1.99 23.40
CA MET A 56 3.03 2.12 23.40
C MET A 56 2.62 3.60 23.44
N PRO A 57 1.60 4.00 22.69
CA PRO A 57 1.12 5.37 22.68
C PRO A 57 0.47 5.73 24.01
N THR A 58 0.34 7.01 24.25
CA THR A 58 -0.63 7.53 25.20
C THR A 58 -2.03 7.20 24.69
N LEU A 59 -2.77 6.37 25.40
CA LEU A 59 -4.11 5.90 25.02
C LEU A 59 -5.18 7.01 24.88
N ASN A 60 -4.80 8.25 25.05
CA ASN A 60 -5.70 9.41 25.07
C ASN A 60 -5.62 10.25 23.80
N THR A 61 -5.33 9.65 22.64
CA THR A 61 -5.27 10.37 21.37
C THR A 61 -6.53 10.11 20.53
N PRO A 62 -7.20 11.16 20.02
CA PRO A 62 -8.39 11.01 19.17
C PRO A 62 -8.21 10.09 17.96
N PRO A 63 -7.05 10.09 17.25
CA PRO A 63 -6.83 9.17 16.15
C PRO A 63 -6.89 7.69 16.54
N LEU A 64 -6.39 7.36 17.74
CA LEU A 64 -6.38 5.99 18.24
C LEU A 64 -7.81 5.48 18.50
N TRP A 65 -8.64 6.30 19.16
CA TRP A 65 -10.03 5.95 19.40
C TRP A 65 -10.82 5.80 18.10
N LEU A 66 -10.60 6.69 17.14
CA LEU A 66 -11.19 6.60 15.81
C LEU A 66 -10.80 5.30 15.10
N PHE A 67 -9.52 4.93 15.18
CA PHE A 67 -9.02 3.68 14.62
C PHE A 67 -9.70 2.46 15.27
N LEU A 68 -9.75 2.39 16.61
CA LEU A 68 -10.34 1.27 17.34
C LEU A 68 -11.84 1.12 17.03
N ILE A 69 -12.59 2.22 16.99
CA ILE A 69 -14.01 2.23 16.65
C ILE A 69 -14.19 1.77 15.20
N GLY A 70 -13.45 2.33 14.26
CA GLY A 70 -13.50 1.95 12.85
C GLY A 70 -13.16 0.48 12.62
N LEU A 71 -12.13 -0.02 13.30
CA LEU A 71 -11.75 -1.43 13.25
C LEU A 71 -12.85 -2.33 13.80
N LEU A 72 -13.41 -2.00 14.96
CA LEU A 72 -14.49 -2.77 15.61
C LEU A 72 -15.72 -2.85 14.69
N ILE A 73 -16.15 -1.72 14.14
CA ILE A 73 -17.28 -1.66 13.20
C ILE A 73 -17.02 -2.53 11.99
N THR A 74 -15.81 -2.42 11.39
CA THR A 74 -15.45 -3.21 10.23
C THR A 74 -15.46 -4.71 10.53
N VAL A 75 -14.91 -5.13 11.67
CA VAL A 75 -14.89 -6.54 12.09
C VAL A 75 -16.30 -7.06 12.33
N VAL A 76 -17.15 -6.30 13.02
CA VAL A 76 -18.54 -6.70 13.26
C VAL A 76 -19.33 -6.85 11.96
N LEU A 77 -19.14 -5.94 11.00
CA LEU A 77 -19.78 -6.01 9.68
C LEU A 77 -19.28 -7.22 8.88
N LEU A 78 -17.96 -7.51 8.95
CA LEU A 78 -17.38 -8.69 8.31
C LEU A 78 -17.93 -9.99 8.90
N LEU A 79 -18.05 -10.08 10.22
CA LEU A 79 -18.63 -11.24 10.91
C LEU A 79 -20.11 -11.44 10.57
N ARG A 80 -20.83 -10.35 10.33
CA ARG A 80 -22.22 -10.40 9.85
C ARG A 80 -22.37 -10.72 8.37
N GLY A 81 -21.27 -10.89 7.64
CA GLY A 81 -21.28 -11.23 6.22
C GLY A 81 -21.76 -10.09 5.31
N VAL A 82 -21.69 -8.84 5.78
CA VAL A 82 -22.12 -7.68 4.99
C VAL A 82 -21.17 -7.48 3.81
N LYS A 83 -21.71 -7.51 2.59
CA LYS A 83 -20.93 -7.20 1.38
C LYS A 83 -20.49 -5.74 1.42
N GLY A 84 -19.19 -5.50 1.26
CA GLY A 84 -18.62 -4.15 1.33
C GLY A 84 -18.35 -3.64 2.75
N ALA A 85 -18.30 -4.51 3.77
CA ALA A 85 -18.03 -4.17 5.17
C ALA A 85 -16.81 -3.24 5.34
N ILE A 86 -15.75 -3.46 4.58
CA ILE A 86 -14.52 -2.65 4.63
C ILE A 86 -14.81 -1.21 4.15
N LEU A 87 -15.52 -1.07 3.02
CA LEU A 87 -15.90 0.26 2.50
C LEU A 87 -16.79 1.01 3.47
N ILE A 88 -17.78 0.33 4.05
CA ILE A 88 -18.66 0.93 5.05
C ILE A 88 -17.83 1.36 6.27
N GLY A 89 -16.93 0.53 6.75
CA GLY A 89 -16.04 0.87 7.85
C GLY A 89 -15.19 2.11 7.59
N ILE A 90 -14.62 2.23 6.39
CA ILE A 90 -13.84 3.39 5.97
C ILE A 90 -14.72 4.65 5.94
N VAL A 91 -15.89 4.58 5.31
CA VAL A 91 -16.83 5.72 5.24
C VAL A 91 -17.26 6.18 6.63
N VAL A 92 -17.64 5.24 7.50
CA VAL A 92 -18.06 5.57 8.87
C VAL A 92 -16.89 6.18 9.65
N ALA A 93 -15.70 5.60 9.59
CA ALA A 93 -14.52 6.15 10.25
C ALA A 93 -14.18 7.54 9.74
N THR A 94 -14.31 7.79 8.44
CA THR A 94 -14.06 9.12 7.85
C THR A 94 -15.08 10.14 8.35
N LEU A 95 -16.39 9.80 8.32
CA LEU A 95 -17.46 10.69 8.78
C LEU A 95 -17.33 11.03 10.27
N VAL A 96 -16.93 10.07 11.11
CA VAL A 96 -16.68 10.31 12.53
C VAL A 96 -15.38 11.08 12.75
N GLY A 97 -14.38 10.88 11.90
CA GLY A 97 -13.09 11.54 11.99
C GLY A 97 -13.14 13.05 11.69
N ILE A 98 -14.08 13.50 10.86
CA ILE A 98 -14.26 14.93 10.53
C ILE A 98 -14.58 15.76 11.79
N PRO A 99 -15.64 15.48 12.57
CA PRO A 99 -15.95 16.26 13.76
C PRO A 99 -14.92 16.09 14.89
N LEU A 100 -14.18 14.99 14.91
CA LEU A 100 -13.09 14.77 15.88
C LEU A 100 -11.80 15.52 15.52
N GLY A 101 -11.76 16.22 14.38
CA GLY A 101 -10.58 16.95 13.91
C GLY A 101 -9.40 16.04 13.51
N VAL A 102 -9.63 14.74 13.43
CA VAL A 102 -8.61 13.75 13.01
C VAL A 102 -8.47 13.73 11.50
N THR A 103 -9.61 13.83 10.80
CA THR A 103 -9.64 13.95 9.34
C THR A 103 -9.66 15.42 8.97
N THR A 104 -8.49 16.01 8.83
CA THR A 104 -8.37 17.38 8.36
C THR A 104 -8.34 17.37 6.84
N GLN A 105 -9.21 18.18 6.23
CA GLN A 105 -9.12 18.48 4.81
C GLN A 105 -7.88 19.37 4.60
N GLN A 106 -6.74 18.77 4.36
CA GLN A 106 -5.55 19.51 3.95
C GLN A 106 -5.76 19.96 2.50
N ASN A 107 -5.96 21.27 2.33
CA ASN A 107 -6.06 21.97 1.05
C ASN A 107 -6.73 21.13 -0.05
N PRO A 108 -8.04 21.30 -0.28
CA PRO A 108 -8.67 20.60 -1.39
C PRO A 108 -7.98 21.09 -2.68
N ILE A 109 -7.09 20.25 -3.21
CA ILE A 109 -6.54 20.49 -4.54
C ILE A 109 -7.74 20.45 -5.47
N SER A 110 -8.04 21.58 -6.10
CA SER A 110 -9.14 21.64 -7.04
C SER A 110 -8.80 20.72 -8.23
N PHE A 111 -9.83 20.10 -8.81
CA PHE A 111 -9.63 19.24 -9.97
C PHE A 111 -8.89 19.98 -11.11
N SER A 112 -9.10 21.29 -11.24
CA SER A 112 -8.42 22.13 -12.20
C SER A 112 -6.92 22.27 -11.93
N GLU A 113 -6.51 22.38 -10.66
CA GLU A 113 -5.08 22.42 -10.27
C GLU A 113 -4.40 21.06 -10.49
N ALA A 114 -5.09 19.99 -10.15
CA ALA A 114 -4.60 18.63 -10.42
C ALA A 114 -4.44 18.39 -11.94
N ALA A 115 -5.40 18.83 -12.73
CA ALA A 115 -5.34 18.73 -14.20
C ALA A 115 -4.23 19.63 -14.79
N ALA A 116 -3.97 20.80 -14.22
CA ALA A 116 -2.89 21.68 -14.65
C ALA A 116 -1.49 21.11 -14.35
N GLN A 117 -1.37 20.25 -13.36
CA GLN A 117 -0.11 19.56 -13.03
C GLN A 117 0.13 18.30 -13.88
N LEU A 118 -0.91 17.76 -14.53
CA LEU A 118 -0.77 16.59 -15.39
C LEU A 118 0.28 16.74 -16.50
N PRO A 119 0.34 17.86 -17.26
CA PRO A 119 1.37 18.04 -18.29
C PRO A 119 2.80 18.08 -17.75
N GLN A 120 2.98 18.49 -16.48
CA GLN A 120 4.28 18.57 -15.83
C GLN A 120 4.77 17.20 -15.36
N THR A 121 3.85 16.28 -15.06
CA THR A 121 4.17 14.91 -14.61
C THR A 121 4.08 13.90 -15.72
N PHE A 122 3.24 14.17 -16.74
CA PHE A 122 3.04 13.26 -17.86
C PHE A 122 4.26 13.26 -18.79
N GLY A 123 4.88 12.09 -18.91
CA GLY A 123 6.03 11.92 -19.79
C GLY A 123 7.39 12.33 -19.20
N VAL A 124 7.44 12.87 -17.97
CA VAL A 124 8.72 13.19 -17.28
C VAL A 124 9.68 11.99 -17.24
N ILE A 125 9.15 10.77 -17.17
CA ILE A 125 9.95 9.55 -17.20
C ILE A 125 10.80 9.44 -18.50
N PHE A 126 10.36 10.03 -19.59
CA PHE A 126 11.06 10.01 -20.88
C PHE A 126 11.96 11.23 -21.10
N THR A 127 11.98 12.16 -20.17
CA THR A 127 12.87 13.33 -20.23
C THR A 127 14.24 13.03 -19.64
N GLN A 128 15.18 13.94 -19.85
CA GLN A 128 16.53 13.84 -19.28
C GLN A 128 16.51 13.95 -17.76
N GLU A 129 15.54 14.65 -17.18
CA GLU A 129 15.31 14.73 -15.74
C GLU A 129 14.74 13.42 -15.14
N GLY A 130 14.06 12.61 -15.94
CA GLY A 130 13.55 11.30 -15.55
C GLY A 130 14.57 10.18 -15.69
N LEU A 131 14.42 9.33 -16.70
CA LEU A 131 15.32 8.18 -16.93
C LEU A 131 16.74 8.63 -17.26
N GLY A 132 16.94 9.77 -17.94
CA GLY A 132 18.24 10.28 -18.29
C GLY A 132 19.13 10.56 -17.06
N SER A 133 18.58 11.18 -16.04
CA SER A 133 19.31 11.49 -14.80
C SER A 133 19.72 10.25 -14.03
N LEU A 134 18.92 9.18 -14.07
CA LEU A 134 19.23 7.91 -13.43
C LEU A 134 20.46 7.24 -14.00
N PHE A 135 20.71 7.36 -15.31
CA PHE A 135 21.81 6.71 -16.01
C PHE A 135 23.00 7.64 -16.32
N SER A 136 22.91 8.91 -15.90
CA SER A 136 23.97 9.92 -16.16
C SER A 136 25.24 9.66 -15.35
N ASP A 137 25.14 9.03 -14.20
CA ASP A 137 26.27 8.73 -13.31
C ASP A 137 26.57 7.23 -13.35
N SER A 138 27.60 6.86 -14.10
CA SER A 138 28.02 5.46 -14.23
C SER A 138 28.49 4.83 -12.91
N GLY A 139 28.92 5.62 -11.93
CA GLY A 139 29.29 5.12 -10.59
C GLY A 139 28.09 4.63 -9.77
N LYS A 140 26.89 5.13 -10.06
CA LYS A 140 25.65 4.74 -9.38
C LYS A 140 24.88 3.62 -10.09
N LEU A 141 25.29 3.23 -11.29
CA LEU A 141 24.62 2.19 -12.07
C LEU A 141 24.38 0.88 -11.31
N PRO A 142 25.34 0.30 -10.57
CA PRO A 142 25.09 -0.93 -9.81
C PRO A 142 24.00 -0.75 -8.76
N LEU A 143 24.03 0.38 -8.03
CA LEU A 143 23.02 0.69 -7.02
C LEU A 143 21.63 0.84 -7.65
N ILE A 144 21.55 1.54 -8.78
CA ILE A 144 20.27 1.75 -9.50
C ILE A 144 19.71 0.41 -9.98
N LEU A 145 20.53 -0.46 -10.56
CA LEU A 145 20.10 -1.78 -11.03
C LEU A 145 19.63 -2.66 -9.89
N ILE A 146 20.33 -2.70 -8.77
CA ILE A 146 19.93 -3.44 -7.57
C ILE A 146 18.60 -2.90 -7.04
N THR A 147 18.44 -1.59 -6.98
CA THR A 147 17.22 -0.94 -6.51
C THR A 147 16.03 -1.26 -7.43
N ILE A 148 16.21 -1.15 -8.75
CA ILE A 148 15.18 -1.52 -9.73
C ILE A 148 14.77 -2.99 -9.58
N PHE A 149 15.77 -3.87 -9.42
CA PHE A 149 15.52 -5.30 -9.23
C PHE A 149 14.77 -5.59 -7.94
N ALA A 150 15.20 -4.98 -6.82
CA ALA A 150 14.54 -5.12 -5.52
C ALA A 150 13.08 -4.64 -5.56
N PHE A 151 12.82 -3.45 -6.11
CA PHE A 151 11.45 -2.95 -6.27
C PHE A 151 10.60 -3.84 -7.19
N SER A 152 11.18 -4.34 -8.29
CA SER A 152 10.46 -5.23 -9.20
C SER A 152 10.10 -6.56 -8.55
N LEU A 153 10.99 -7.13 -7.74
CA LEU A 153 10.70 -8.33 -6.96
C LEU A 153 9.61 -8.07 -5.92
N THR A 154 9.74 -7.01 -5.14
CA THR A 154 8.76 -6.64 -4.11
C THR A 154 7.38 -6.47 -4.73
N ASP A 155 7.26 -5.71 -5.82
CA ASP A 155 5.99 -5.50 -6.53
C ASP A 155 5.42 -6.82 -7.09
N THR A 156 6.28 -7.71 -7.58
CA THR A 156 5.84 -9.02 -8.06
C THR A 156 5.27 -9.88 -6.93
N PHE A 157 5.96 -9.95 -5.79
CA PHE A 157 5.49 -10.74 -4.64
C PHE A 157 4.24 -10.13 -3.99
N ASP A 158 4.17 -8.81 -3.87
CA ASP A 158 2.99 -8.11 -3.35
C ASP A 158 1.76 -8.37 -4.23
N THR A 159 1.92 -8.24 -5.53
CA THR A 159 0.86 -8.54 -6.50
C THR A 159 0.42 -10.01 -6.42
N ILE A 160 1.36 -10.95 -6.34
CA ILE A 160 1.06 -12.38 -6.22
C ILE A 160 0.28 -12.66 -4.93
N GLY A 161 0.73 -12.12 -3.79
CA GLY A 161 0.07 -12.30 -2.51
C GLY A 161 -1.34 -11.73 -2.47
N THR A 162 -1.51 -10.54 -3.03
CA THR A 162 -2.83 -9.90 -3.15
C THR A 162 -3.78 -10.70 -4.03
N PHE A 163 -3.34 -11.17 -5.19
CA PHE A 163 -4.18 -11.99 -6.08
C PHE A 163 -4.53 -13.34 -5.47
N ILE A 164 -3.62 -13.98 -4.76
CA ILE A 164 -3.91 -15.25 -4.09
C ILE A 164 -4.89 -15.04 -2.94
N GLY A 165 -4.68 -13.97 -2.15
CA GLY A 165 -5.56 -13.64 -1.02
C GLY A 165 -6.98 -13.29 -1.43
N THR A 166 -7.14 -12.51 -2.51
CA THR A 166 -8.45 -12.10 -3.03
C THR A 166 -9.12 -13.18 -3.89
N GLY A 167 -8.37 -13.88 -4.72
CA GLY A 167 -8.88 -14.90 -5.63
C GLY A 167 -9.54 -16.08 -4.92
N ARG A 168 -9.03 -16.46 -3.74
CA ARG A 168 -9.63 -17.54 -2.92
C ARG A 168 -10.96 -17.17 -2.27
N ARG A 169 -11.25 -15.88 -2.12
CA ARG A 169 -12.52 -15.39 -1.56
C ARG A 169 -13.60 -15.18 -2.61
N SER A 170 -13.23 -15.07 -3.86
CA SER A 170 -14.18 -14.84 -4.96
C SER A 170 -14.72 -16.12 -5.62
N GLY A 171 -14.26 -17.30 -5.20
CA GLY A 171 -14.71 -18.62 -5.70
C GLY A 171 -13.78 -19.19 -6.74
#